data_658d7e86d68bd3b4e59a5d69a6391b81
#
_entry.id   658d7e86d68bd3b4e59a5d69a6391b81
#
_cell.length_a   1.000
_cell.length_b   1.000
_cell.length_c   1.000
_cell.angle_alpha   90.00
_cell.angle_beta   90.00
_cell.angle_gamma   90.00
#
_symmetry.space_group_name_H-M   'P 1'
#
loop_
_entity.id
_entity.type
_entity.pdbx_description
1 polymer ?
#
loop_
_entity_poly.entity_id
_entity_poly.type
_entity_poly.pdbx_seq_one_letter_code
_entity_poly.pdbx_strand_id
1 'polypeptide(L)'
;MFRNLIFDWSGTLCDDMALTIEATNYVLSKYNREPLDRKAFRNEFQLPYPNYYAVKIPEAKLEDLEDYYRYAFDHSATEVTLIEHAKEFVEYCRARGIRCFILTSMDPKAFREQAIQLGMYDYFEHIHSGIHNKEHYISTLMQLHGLRPQETAFIGDMQHDIRAAHCAGITGIGVLTGYNNPTQLAEAEPELTVPHLAALQQLLDRTPAPVADSICLNNLELNCHIGVPEEERATPQRLTATIELTPPCSFEAMEENIAHTIDYAALAERLTELAQAEPTVLLETLAHKLAVCCVQEFGAVQASVELHKFILPQLSSTAVRTVLIRS
;
A
#
# COMPACT_ATOMS: atom_id res chain seq x y z
N MET A 1 5.06 -6.26 0.82
CA MET A 1 3.80 -5.74 0.26
C MET A 1 2.67 -6.01 1.24
N PHE A 2 1.76 -5.06 1.40
CA PHE A 2 0.65 -5.22 2.34
C PHE A 2 -0.42 -6.15 1.77
N ARG A 3 -0.91 -7.06 2.60
CA ARG A 3 -2.10 -7.89 2.34
C ARG A 3 -3.31 -7.36 3.10
N ASN A 4 -3.09 -6.53 4.11
CA ASN A 4 -4.13 -6.00 4.97
C ASN A 4 -3.89 -4.50 5.18
N LEU A 5 -4.92 -3.69 4.99
CA LEU A 5 -4.91 -2.28 5.30
C LEU A 5 -6.03 -1.96 6.28
N ILE A 6 -5.67 -1.37 7.40
CA ILE A 6 -6.59 -0.81 8.37
C ILE A 6 -6.66 0.68 8.09
N PHE A 7 -7.85 1.25 8.07
CA PHE A 7 -8.05 2.68 7.83
C PHE A 7 -8.73 3.33 9.04
N ASP A 8 -8.27 4.51 9.40
CA ASP A 8 -9.15 5.44 10.09
C ASP A 8 -10.20 5.97 9.12
N TRP A 9 -11.23 6.62 9.65
CA TRP A 9 -12.34 7.15 8.87
C TRP A 9 -12.22 8.66 8.65
N SER A 10 -12.40 9.44 9.72
CA SER A 10 -12.43 10.90 9.70
C SER A 10 -11.06 11.48 9.35
N GLY A 11 -10.99 12.33 8.32
CA GLY A 11 -9.73 12.90 7.84
C GLY A 11 -8.86 11.98 7.01
N THR A 12 -9.17 10.68 6.97
CA THR A 12 -8.45 9.66 6.18
C THR A 12 -9.23 9.23 4.94
N LEU A 13 -10.47 8.80 5.10
CA LEU A 13 -11.39 8.43 4.01
C LEU A 13 -12.54 9.42 3.85
N CYS A 14 -12.94 10.07 4.93
CA CYS A 14 -14.08 10.96 5.03
C CYS A 14 -13.63 12.38 5.38
N ASP A 15 -14.06 13.39 4.63
CA ASP A 15 -13.87 14.82 4.95
C ASP A 15 -15.08 15.32 5.75
N ASP A 16 -14.99 15.13 7.05
CA ASP A 16 -15.97 15.61 8.04
C ASP A 16 -15.42 16.74 8.91
N MET A 17 -14.24 17.27 8.60
CA MET A 17 -13.57 18.28 9.42
C MET A 17 -14.40 19.55 9.57
N ALA A 18 -15.10 19.99 8.52
CA ALA A 18 -15.92 21.19 8.59
C ALA A 18 -17.08 21.02 9.58
N LEU A 19 -17.73 19.84 9.57
CA LEU A 19 -18.79 19.48 10.51
C LEU A 19 -18.25 19.41 11.95
N THR A 20 -17.09 18.79 12.15
CA THR A 20 -16.44 18.68 13.46
C THR A 20 -16.06 20.05 14.03
N ILE A 21 -15.54 20.96 13.19
CA ILE A 21 -15.25 22.34 13.59
C ILE A 21 -16.53 23.08 13.97
N GLU A 22 -17.60 22.93 13.20
CA GLU A 22 -18.92 23.55 13.51
C GLU A 22 -19.44 23.07 14.86
N ALA A 23 -19.45 21.76 15.08
CA ALA A 23 -19.90 21.17 16.35
C ALA A 23 -19.02 21.61 17.54
N THR A 24 -17.69 21.63 17.35
CA THR A 24 -16.75 22.13 18.36
C THR A 24 -17.01 23.61 18.67
N ASN A 25 -17.19 24.46 17.66
CA ASN A 25 -17.47 25.88 17.83
C ASN A 25 -18.83 26.14 18.53
N TYR A 26 -19.79 25.27 18.26
CA TYR A 26 -21.06 25.31 19.00
C TYR A 26 -20.84 25.04 20.51
N VAL A 27 -20.06 24.02 20.86
CA VAL A 27 -19.66 23.76 22.25
C VAL A 27 -18.94 24.96 22.87
N LEU A 28 -17.92 25.50 22.17
CA LEU A 28 -17.14 26.66 22.63
C LEU A 28 -18.04 27.89 22.89
N SER A 29 -19.04 28.10 22.04
CA SER A 29 -19.99 29.23 22.18
C SER A 29 -20.83 29.15 23.46
N LYS A 30 -21.16 27.94 23.95
CA LYS A 30 -21.90 27.75 25.21
C LYS A 30 -21.14 28.24 26.45
N TYR A 31 -19.83 28.33 26.32
CA TYR A 31 -18.92 28.74 27.40
C TYR A 31 -18.23 30.08 27.09
N ASN A 32 -18.75 30.85 26.14
CA ASN A 32 -18.22 32.16 25.70
C ASN A 32 -16.71 32.05 25.31
N ARG A 33 -16.32 30.99 24.61
CA ARG A 33 -15.00 30.83 24.00
C ARG A 33 -15.05 31.26 22.53
N GLU A 34 -13.91 31.78 22.04
CA GLU A 34 -13.75 32.17 20.65
C GLU A 34 -13.84 30.96 19.72
N PRO A 35 -14.48 31.10 18.55
CA PRO A 35 -14.53 30.04 17.57
C PRO A 35 -13.17 29.79 16.94
N LEU A 36 -12.93 28.53 16.53
CA LEU A 36 -11.75 28.11 15.82
C LEU A 36 -11.98 28.12 14.31
N ASP A 37 -11.02 28.64 13.57
CA ASP A 37 -10.90 28.34 12.15
C ASP A 37 -10.20 27.00 11.91
N ARG A 38 -10.15 26.52 10.66
CA ARG A 38 -9.54 25.24 10.29
C ARG A 38 -8.06 25.16 10.73
N LYS A 39 -7.33 26.26 10.64
CA LYS A 39 -5.90 26.28 11.00
C LYS A 39 -5.71 26.20 12.52
N ALA A 40 -6.47 26.97 13.28
CA ALA A 40 -6.46 26.94 14.74
C ALA A 40 -6.90 25.56 15.23
N PHE A 41 -7.98 25.01 14.66
CA PHE A 41 -8.47 23.68 15.00
C PHE A 41 -7.40 22.61 14.80
N ARG A 42 -6.74 22.56 13.64
CA ARG A 42 -5.65 21.57 13.36
C ARG A 42 -4.45 21.72 14.29
N ASN A 43 -4.18 22.91 14.78
CA ASN A 43 -3.05 23.14 15.70
C ASN A 43 -3.37 22.79 17.16
N GLU A 44 -4.63 22.90 17.56
CA GLU A 44 -5.03 22.85 18.95
C GLU A 44 -5.80 21.58 19.33
N PHE A 45 -6.59 21.04 18.40
CA PHE A 45 -7.40 19.87 18.66
C PHE A 45 -6.54 18.61 18.76
N GLN A 46 -6.80 17.80 19.78
CA GLN A 46 -6.11 16.53 20.02
C GLN A 46 -7.07 15.49 20.59
N LEU A 47 -6.79 14.24 20.29
CA LEU A 47 -7.47 13.11 20.89
C LEU A 47 -6.65 12.52 22.05
N PRO A 48 -7.32 11.98 23.07
CA PRO A 48 -8.76 11.94 23.25
C PRO A 48 -9.35 13.31 23.56
N TYR A 49 -10.49 13.65 22.96
CA TYR A 49 -11.14 14.98 23.05
C TYR A 49 -11.42 15.49 24.47
N PRO A 50 -11.59 14.66 25.52
CA PRO A 50 -11.74 15.18 26.88
C PRO A 50 -10.53 15.99 27.34
N ASN A 51 -9.31 15.61 26.89
CA ASN A 51 -8.08 16.34 27.23
C ASN A 51 -8.07 17.72 26.58
N TYR A 52 -8.54 17.83 25.33
CA TYR A 52 -8.67 19.11 24.65
C TYR A 52 -9.63 20.03 25.39
N TYR A 53 -10.84 19.56 25.75
CA TYR A 53 -11.82 20.37 26.45
C TYR A 53 -11.39 20.69 27.91
N ALA A 54 -10.70 19.80 28.60
CA ALA A 54 -10.15 20.10 29.93
C ALA A 54 -9.19 21.30 29.94
N VAL A 55 -8.50 21.56 28.84
CA VAL A 55 -7.65 22.73 28.67
C VAL A 55 -8.47 23.97 28.26
N LYS A 56 -9.43 23.81 27.33
CA LYS A 56 -10.20 24.93 26.76
C LYS A 56 -11.33 25.41 27.65
N ILE A 57 -11.99 24.48 28.33
CA ILE A 57 -13.21 24.73 29.13
C ILE A 57 -13.10 23.90 30.44
N PRO A 58 -12.15 24.21 31.32
CA PRO A 58 -11.90 23.39 32.52
C PRO A 58 -13.07 23.36 33.50
N GLU A 59 -14.01 24.29 33.40
CA GLU A 59 -15.22 24.37 34.21
C GLU A 59 -16.37 23.48 33.72
N ALA A 60 -16.28 22.96 32.50
CA ALA A 60 -17.37 22.20 31.89
C ALA A 60 -17.39 20.75 32.37
N LYS A 61 -18.60 20.19 32.48
CA LYS A 61 -18.77 18.75 32.68
C LYS A 61 -18.73 18.04 31.33
N LEU A 62 -18.11 16.86 31.29
CA LEU A 62 -17.98 16.08 30.07
C LEU A 62 -19.34 15.75 29.43
N GLU A 63 -20.33 15.39 30.24
CA GLU A 63 -21.69 15.11 29.79
C GLU A 63 -22.32 16.28 29.03
N ASP A 64 -22.18 17.52 29.55
CA ASP A 64 -22.71 18.72 28.92
C ASP A 64 -22.01 19.00 27.57
N LEU A 65 -20.68 18.76 27.50
CA LEU A 65 -19.90 18.91 26.28
C LEU A 65 -20.34 17.91 25.20
N GLU A 66 -20.54 16.63 25.58
CA GLU A 66 -21.02 15.59 24.69
C GLU A 66 -22.41 15.85 24.15
N ASP A 67 -23.32 16.31 25.02
CA ASP A 67 -24.70 16.66 24.61
C ASP A 67 -24.72 17.85 23.65
N TYR A 68 -23.93 18.92 23.91
CA TYR A 68 -23.84 20.05 23.00
C TYR A 68 -23.19 19.67 21.66
N TYR A 69 -22.14 18.86 21.69
CA TYR A 69 -21.48 18.39 20.49
C TYR A 69 -22.42 17.55 19.62
N ARG A 70 -23.09 16.57 20.25
CA ARG A 70 -24.07 15.70 19.57
C ARG A 70 -25.21 16.51 18.98
N TYR A 71 -25.76 17.44 19.76
CA TYR A 71 -26.82 18.32 19.26
C TYR A 71 -26.37 19.08 17.99
N ALA A 72 -25.21 19.70 18.03
CA ALA A 72 -24.70 20.43 16.87
C ALA A 72 -24.41 19.53 15.68
N PHE A 73 -23.82 18.37 15.92
CA PHE A 73 -23.50 17.37 14.90
C PHE A 73 -24.77 16.88 14.18
N ASP A 74 -25.82 16.56 14.94
CA ASP A 74 -27.08 16.01 14.40
C ASP A 74 -27.92 17.08 13.68
N HIS A 75 -27.74 18.37 13.98
CA HIS A 75 -28.53 19.47 13.41
C HIS A 75 -27.75 20.36 12.42
N SER A 76 -26.49 19.98 12.13
CA SER A 76 -25.69 20.68 11.12
C SER A 76 -26.22 20.40 9.72
N ALA A 77 -26.15 21.45 8.87
CA ALA A 77 -26.38 21.32 7.44
C ALA A 77 -25.08 21.15 6.64
N THR A 78 -23.94 21.07 7.34
CA THR A 78 -22.64 20.88 6.69
C THR A 78 -22.55 19.51 6.06
N GLU A 79 -22.34 19.49 4.75
CA GLU A 79 -22.23 18.27 3.97
C GLU A 79 -20.89 17.56 4.27
N VAL A 80 -20.96 16.26 4.45
CA VAL A 80 -19.80 15.38 4.60
C VAL A 80 -19.55 14.69 3.28
N THR A 81 -18.29 14.67 2.84
CA THR A 81 -17.87 14.08 1.56
C THR A 81 -16.75 13.07 1.76
N LEU A 82 -16.42 12.31 0.72
CA LEU A 82 -15.21 11.51 0.74
C LEU A 82 -13.97 12.41 0.54
N ILE A 83 -12.88 12.05 1.17
CA ILE A 83 -11.55 12.56 0.80
C ILE A 83 -11.31 12.21 -0.66
N GLU A 84 -10.71 13.14 -1.40
CA GLU A 84 -10.37 12.93 -2.81
C GLU A 84 -9.54 11.63 -3.00
N HIS A 85 -9.92 10.80 -3.96
CA HIS A 85 -9.35 9.49 -4.24
C HIS A 85 -9.54 8.40 -3.17
N ALA A 86 -10.33 8.62 -2.11
CA ALA A 86 -10.53 7.62 -1.07
C ALA A 86 -11.22 6.35 -1.58
N LYS A 87 -12.29 6.53 -2.37
CA LYS A 87 -13.05 5.40 -2.93
C LYS A 87 -12.22 4.62 -3.94
N GLU A 88 -11.59 5.30 -4.87
CA GLU A 88 -10.75 4.71 -5.91
C GLU A 88 -9.58 3.93 -5.29
N PHE A 89 -9.01 4.43 -4.21
CA PHE A 89 -7.92 3.73 -3.50
C PHE A 89 -8.41 2.44 -2.82
N VAL A 90 -9.57 2.46 -2.17
CA VAL A 90 -10.12 1.24 -1.56
C VAL A 90 -10.54 0.23 -2.63
N GLU A 91 -11.12 0.68 -3.75
CA GLU A 91 -11.41 -0.17 -4.91
C GLU A 91 -10.13 -0.80 -5.49
N TYR A 92 -9.08 -0.02 -5.65
CA TYR A 92 -7.76 -0.49 -6.06
C TYR A 92 -7.21 -1.57 -5.11
N CYS A 93 -7.32 -1.38 -3.80
CA CYS A 93 -6.88 -2.37 -2.82
C CYS A 93 -7.65 -3.69 -2.97
N ARG A 94 -8.98 -3.61 -3.06
CA ARG A 94 -9.85 -4.78 -3.23
C ARG A 94 -9.57 -5.54 -4.53
N ALA A 95 -9.36 -4.82 -5.64
CA ALA A 95 -9.01 -5.42 -6.93
C ALA A 95 -7.70 -6.21 -6.89
N ARG A 96 -6.80 -5.89 -5.94
CA ARG A 96 -5.53 -6.59 -5.70
C ARG A 96 -5.60 -7.64 -4.59
N GLY A 97 -6.78 -7.94 -4.07
CA GLY A 97 -6.99 -8.89 -2.98
C GLY A 97 -6.44 -8.40 -1.63
N ILE A 98 -6.22 -7.09 -1.47
CA ILE A 98 -5.85 -6.49 -0.19
C ILE A 98 -7.11 -6.37 0.67
N ARG A 99 -7.07 -6.96 1.86
CA ARG A 99 -8.17 -6.91 2.82
C ARG A 99 -8.23 -5.53 3.46
N CYS A 100 -9.40 -4.90 3.48
CA CYS A 100 -9.61 -3.56 3.99
C CYS A 100 -10.48 -3.58 5.26
N PHE A 101 -10.01 -2.90 6.30
CA PHE A 101 -10.65 -2.82 7.63
C PHE A 101 -10.83 -1.37 8.04
N ILE A 102 -11.84 -1.09 8.86
CA ILE A 102 -11.99 0.21 9.53
C ILE A 102 -11.66 0.07 11.01
N LEU A 103 -10.92 1.04 11.55
CA LEU A 103 -10.71 1.24 12.98
C LEU A 103 -10.88 2.73 13.31
N THR A 104 -12.05 3.11 13.83
CA THR A 104 -12.40 4.51 14.09
C THR A 104 -13.00 4.73 15.48
N SER A 105 -12.77 5.93 16.03
CA SER A 105 -13.40 6.38 17.29
C SER A 105 -14.84 6.88 17.09
N MET A 106 -15.29 7.05 15.87
CA MET A 106 -16.63 7.55 15.54
C MET A 106 -17.71 6.62 16.12
N ASP A 107 -18.79 7.23 16.63
CA ASP A 107 -19.95 6.48 17.11
C ASP A 107 -20.44 5.48 16.06
N PRO A 108 -20.78 4.23 16.44
CA PRO A 108 -21.15 3.19 15.49
C PRO A 108 -22.36 3.52 14.61
N LYS A 109 -23.36 4.22 15.18
CA LYS A 109 -24.55 4.62 14.42
C LYS A 109 -24.22 5.72 13.43
N ALA A 110 -23.53 6.76 13.89
CA ALA A 110 -23.11 7.87 13.05
C ALA A 110 -22.16 7.42 11.92
N PHE A 111 -21.19 6.55 12.22
CA PHE A 111 -20.34 5.93 11.21
C PHE A 111 -21.16 5.17 10.15
N ARG A 112 -22.09 4.32 10.59
CA ARG A 112 -22.90 3.50 9.69
C ARG A 112 -23.72 4.37 8.73
N GLU A 113 -24.41 5.39 9.27
CA GLU A 113 -25.23 6.32 8.49
C GLU A 113 -24.36 7.05 7.46
N GLN A 114 -23.22 7.58 7.87
CA GLN A 114 -22.30 8.32 7.03
C GLN A 114 -21.66 7.41 5.96
N ALA A 115 -21.19 6.22 6.32
CA ALA A 115 -20.58 5.29 5.38
C ALA A 115 -21.58 4.75 4.33
N ILE A 116 -22.86 4.57 4.69
CA ILE A 116 -23.93 4.21 3.74
C ILE A 116 -24.22 5.39 2.81
N GLN A 117 -24.37 6.61 3.34
CA GLN A 117 -24.62 7.82 2.54
C GLN A 117 -23.51 8.06 1.53
N LEU A 118 -22.25 7.84 1.91
CA LEU A 118 -21.08 7.98 1.05
C LEU A 118 -20.83 6.77 0.13
N GLY A 119 -21.63 5.69 0.23
CA GLY A 119 -21.52 4.49 -0.59
C GLY A 119 -20.25 3.69 -0.34
N MET A 120 -19.74 3.69 0.90
CA MET A 120 -18.50 3.03 1.31
C MET A 120 -18.68 1.86 2.28
N TYR A 121 -19.89 1.69 2.85
CA TYR A 121 -20.11 0.72 3.94
C TYR A 121 -19.70 -0.73 3.57
N ASP A 122 -20.00 -1.16 2.38
CA ASP A 122 -19.76 -2.54 1.90
C ASP A 122 -18.36 -2.78 1.32
N TYR A 123 -17.48 -1.78 1.44
CA TYR A 123 -16.12 -1.88 0.91
C TYR A 123 -15.15 -2.54 1.88
N PHE A 124 -15.52 -2.63 3.16
CA PHE A 124 -14.65 -3.13 4.22
C PHE A 124 -15.05 -4.53 4.67
N GLU A 125 -14.05 -5.38 4.89
CA GLU A 125 -14.28 -6.74 5.37
C GLU A 125 -14.84 -6.74 6.78
N HIS A 126 -14.29 -5.88 7.65
CA HIS A 126 -14.80 -5.64 8.99
C HIS A 126 -14.65 -4.18 9.41
N ILE A 127 -15.58 -3.74 10.24
CA ILE A 127 -15.68 -2.36 10.74
C ILE A 127 -15.64 -2.38 12.26
N HIS A 128 -14.66 -1.69 12.83
CA HIS A 128 -14.50 -1.47 14.26
C HIS A 128 -14.66 0.03 14.55
N SER A 129 -15.87 0.42 14.92
CA SER A 129 -16.24 1.80 15.26
C SER A 129 -16.53 1.97 16.75
N GLY A 130 -16.51 3.21 17.26
CA GLY A 130 -16.63 3.50 18.70
C GLY A 130 -15.40 3.16 19.51
N ILE A 131 -14.25 3.03 18.88
CA ILE A 131 -12.99 2.62 19.54
C ILE A 131 -12.16 3.86 19.88
N HIS A 132 -12.36 4.40 21.07
CA HIS A 132 -11.64 5.60 21.53
C HIS A 132 -10.17 5.36 21.87
N ASN A 133 -9.81 4.14 22.28
CA ASN A 133 -8.42 3.76 22.57
C ASN A 133 -7.93 2.74 21.51
N LYS A 134 -7.50 3.25 20.37
CA LYS A 134 -7.01 2.44 19.26
C LYS A 134 -5.74 1.68 19.61
N GLU A 135 -4.83 2.27 20.40
CA GLU A 135 -3.58 1.65 20.83
C GLU A 135 -3.81 0.33 21.59
N HIS A 136 -4.82 0.28 22.44
CA HIS A 136 -5.17 -0.94 23.17
C HIS A 136 -5.94 -1.95 22.32
N TYR A 137 -6.76 -1.44 21.39
CA TYR A 137 -7.69 -2.30 20.65
C TYR A 137 -7.06 -2.96 19.42
N ILE A 138 -6.07 -2.33 18.80
CA ILE A 138 -5.51 -2.77 17.53
C ILE A 138 -4.94 -4.20 17.59
N SER A 139 -4.29 -4.58 18.69
CA SER A 139 -3.80 -5.94 18.87
C SER A 139 -4.94 -6.98 18.91
N THR A 140 -6.09 -6.60 19.48
CA THR A 140 -7.29 -7.45 19.47
C THR A 140 -7.84 -7.61 18.05
N LEU A 141 -7.91 -6.50 17.29
CA LEU A 141 -8.30 -6.53 15.87
C LEU A 141 -7.38 -7.45 15.06
N MET A 142 -6.07 -7.33 15.24
CA MET A 142 -5.06 -8.16 14.57
C MET A 142 -5.28 -9.65 14.85
N GLN A 143 -5.49 -10.02 16.11
CA GLN A 143 -5.74 -11.41 16.52
C GLN A 143 -7.08 -11.93 15.99
N LEU A 144 -8.15 -11.14 16.09
CA LEU A 144 -9.50 -11.53 15.67
C LEU A 144 -9.57 -11.89 14.18
N HIS A 145 -8.79 -11.18 13.36
CA HIS A 145 -8.80 -11.36 11.90
C HIS A 145 -7.58 -12.09 11.35
N GLY A 146 -6.69 -12.59 12.23
CA GLY A 146 -5.50 -13.36 11.85
C GLY A 146 -4.52 -12.55 11.02
N LEU A 147 -4.37 -11.23 11.31
CA LEU A 147 -3.51 -10.35 10.52
C LEU A 147 -2.06 -10.49 10.96
N ARG A 148 -1.15 -10.67 10.00
CA ARG A 148 0.29 -10.75 10.26
C ARG A 148 0.90 -9.34 10.26
N PRO A 149 1.70 -8.96 11.28
CA PRO A 149 2.25 -7.60 11.38
C PRO A 149 3.03 -7.15 10.13
N GLN A 150 3.85 -8.02 9.56
CA GLN A 150 4.70 -7.71 8.40
C GLN A 150 3.93 -7.47 7.11
N GLU A 151 2.64 -7.84 7.08
CA GLU A 151 1.75 -7.72 5.91
C GLU A 151 0.62 -6.72 6.13
N THR A 152 0.65 -6.01 7.27
CA THR A 152 -0.44 -5.11 7.69
C THR A 152 0.08 -3.69 7.87
N ALA A 153 -0.70 -2.72 7.41
CA ALA A 153 -0.48 -1.30 7.72
C ALA A 153 -1.75 -0.66 8.25
N PHE A 154 -1.58 0.36 9.09
CA PHE A 154 -2.65 1.25 9.53
C PHE A 154 -2.45 2.62 8.90
N ILE A 155 -3.47 3.11 8.19
CA ILE A 155 -3.49 4.38 7.50
C ILE A 155 -4.37 5.35 8.29
N GLY A 156 -3.78 6.45 8.73
CA GLY A 156 -4.49 7.46 9.49
C GLY A 156 -3.89 8.86 9.31
N ASP A 157 -4.61 9.88 9.78
CA ASP A 157 -4.22 11.28 9.64
C ASP A 157 -3.80 11.92 10.98
N MET A 158 -3.84 11.14 12.07
CA MET A 158 -3.51 11.63 13.40
C MET A 158 -2.41 10.81 14.06
N GLN A 159 -1.68 11.45 14.99
CA GLN A 159 -0.61 10.80 15.80
C GLN A 159 -1.08 9.51 16.48
N HIS A 160 -2.32 9.47 16.99
CA HIS A 160 -2.82 8.30 17.72
C HIS A 160 -3.01 7.07 16.82
N ASP A 161 -3.22 7.26 15.51
CA ASP A 161 -3.30 6.17 14.54
C ASP A 161 -1.93 5.54 14.35
N ILE A 162 -0.91 6.38 14.21
CA ILE A 162 0.48 5.94 14.05
C ILE A 162 0.96 5.24 15.33
N ARG A 163 0.67 5.80 16.51
CA ARG A 163 1.00 5.14 17.79
C ARG A 163 0.29 3.80 17.94
N ALA A 164 -0.97 3.71 17.52
CA ALA A 164 -1.70 2.44 17.53
C ALA A 164 -1.03 1.41 16.60
N ALA A 165 -0.60 1.82 15.40
CA ALA A 165 0.16 0.96 14.50
C ALA A 165 1.43 0.41 15.17
N HIS A 166 2.22 1.28 15.81
CA HIS A 166 3.44 0.91 16.53
C HIS A 166 3.17 -0.04 17.71
N CYS A 167 2.09 0.18 18.48
CA CYS A 167 1.69 -0.73 19.55
C CYS A 167 1.42 -2.16 19.06
N ALA A 168 0.96 -2.32 17.82
CA ALA A 168 0.72 -3.63 17.20
C ALA A 168 1.92 -4.15 16.40
N GLY A 169 3.01 -3.40 16.30
CA GLY A 169 4.19 -3.75 15.50
C GLY A 169 3.91 -3.80 13.99
N ILE A 170 2.94 -2.98 13.52
CA ILE A 170 2.59 -2.86 12.11
C ILE A 170 3.03 -1.51 11.54
N THR A 171 3.08 -1.40 10.23
CA THR A 171 3.45 -0.16 9.54
C THR A 171 2.40 0.93 9.76
N GLY A 172 2.81 2.09 10.27
CA GLY A 172 2.00 3.30 10.38
C GLY A 172 2.18 4.19 9.15
N ILE A 173 1.10 4.46 8.42
CA ILE A 173 1.11 5.33 7.25
C ILE A 173 0.30 6.59 7.54
N GLY A 174 0.98 7.74 7.56
CA GLY A 174 0.34 9.03 7.75
C GLY A 174 -0.18 9.64 6.46
N VAL A 175 -1.42 10.14 6.45
CA VAL A 175 -1.98 10.94 5.34
C VAL A 175 -2.18 12.39 5.81
N LEU A 176 -1.84 13.37 4.94
CA LEU A 176 -1.90 14.80 5.30
C LEU A 176 -3.26 15.45 4.98
N THR A 177 -4.29 14.64 4.77
CA THR A 177 -5.63 15.10 4.38
C THR A 177 -6.48 15.56 5.55
N GLY A 178 -6.16 15.15 6.78
CA GLY A 178 -7.05 15.27 7.93
C GLY A 178 -6.61 16.26 9.02
N TYR A 179 -6.77 15.86 10.26
CA TYR A 179 -6.78 16.69 11.47
C TYR A 179 -5.40 17.16 11.91
N ASN A 180 -4.39 16.29 11.93
CA ASN A 180 -3.06 16.75 12.29
C ASN A 180 -2.36 17.50 11.15
N ASN A 181 -1.56 18.48 11.53
CA ASN A 181 -0.64 19.13 10.58
C ASN A 181 0.60 18.24 10.37
N PRO A 182 1.43 18.50 9.31
CA PRO A 182 2.59 17.67 9.01
C PRO A 182 3.60 17.54 10.16
N THR A 183 3.78 18.60 10.96
CA THR A 183 4.73 18.60 12.10
C THR A 183 4.23 17.68 13.20
N GLN A 184 2.96 17.80 13.57
CA GLN A 184 2.35 16.93 14.58
C GLN A 184 2.40 15.46 14.14
N LEU A 185 2.05 15.16 12.88
CA LEU A 185 2.07 13.79 12.39
C LEU A 185 3.49 13.20 12.39
N ALA A 186 4.50 14.01 12.04
CA ALA A 186 5.92 13.61 12.06
C ALA A 186 6.43 13.27 13.45
N GLU A 187 5.90 13.90 14.54
CA GLU A 187 6.27 13.57 15.92
C GLU A 187 5.89 12.14 16.34
N ALA A 188 4.94 11.51 15.64
CA ALA A 188 4.58 10.12 15.86
C ALA A 188 5.45 9.13 15.07
N GLU A 189 6.41 9.62 14.28
CA GLU A 189 7.40 8.83 13.52
C GLU A 189 6.75 7.77 12.60
N PRO A 190 5.79 8.15 11.71
CA PRO A 190 5.22 7.19 10.78
C PRO A 190 6.29 6.62 9.83
N GLU A 191 6.21 5.34 9.50
CA GLU A 191 7.12 4.70 8.52
C GLU A 191 7.00 5.32 7.13
N LEU A 192 5.82 5.87 6.82
CA LEU A 192 5.55 6.57 5.57
C LEU A 192 4.56 7.71 5.81
N THR A 193 4.84 8.87 5.22
CA THR A 193 3.88 9.98 5.15
C THR A 193 3.62 10.34 3.70
N VAL A 194 2.34 10.42 3.33
CA VAL A 194 1.91 10.78 1.97
C VAL A 194 0.94 11.96 2.00
N PRO A 195 0.95 12.82 0.97
CA PRO A 195 0.03 13.94 0.92
C PRO A 195 -1.44 13.51 0.82
N HIS A 196 -1.73 12.40 0.14
CA HIS A 196 -3.08 11.86 -0.10
C HIS A 196 -2.99 10.40 -0.58
N LEU A 197 -4.13 9.70 -0.62
CA LEU A 197 -4.20 8.27 -0.94
C LEU A 197 -3.77 7.94 -2.38
N ALA A 198 -3.97 8.84 -3.35
CA ALA A 198 -3.45 8.61 -4.72
C ALA A 198 -1.91 8.57 -4.77
N ALA A 199 -1.22 9.34 -3.92
CA ALA A 199 0.24 9.23 -3.82
C ALA A 199 0.67 7.89 -3.19
N LEU A 200 -0.09 7.38 -2.22
CA LEU A 200 0.14 6.05 -1.66
C LEU A 200 -0.07 4.96 -2.73
N GLN A 201 -1.14 5.06 -3.52
CA GLN A 201 -1.38 4.14 -4.64
C GLN A 201 -0.20 4.10 -5.61
N GLN A 202 0.32 5.26 -6.01
CA GLN A 202 1.49 5.35 -6.90
C GLN A 202 2.73 4.69 -6.31
N LEU A 203 2.93 4.78 -4.99
CA LEU A 203 4.04 4.10 -4.31
C LEU A 203 3.83 2.58 -4.29
N LEU A 204 2.60 2.12 -4.02
CA LEU A 204 2.27 0.69 -4.05
C LEU A 204 2.38 0.11 -5.46
N ASP A 205 2.05 0.88 -6.50
CA ASP A 205 2.24 0.47 -7.90
C ASP A 205 3.72 0.35 -8.29
N ARG A 206 4.58 1.17 -7.70
CA ARG A 206 6.04 1.12 -7.92
C ARG A 206 6.72 0.03 -7.09
N THR A 207 6.10 -0.41 -6.02
CA THR A 207 6.59 -1.54 -5.24
C THR A 207 6.29 -2.80 -6.05
N PRO A 208 7.30 -3.61 -6.43
CA PRO A 208 7.01 -4.86 -7.10
C PRO A 208 5.98 -5.64 -6.28
N ALA A 209 5.06 -6.30 -6.97
CA ALA A 209 4.11 -7.22 -6.32
C ALA A 209 4.86 -8.11 -5.31
N PRO A 210 4.23 -8.57 -4.20
CA PRO A 210 4.89 -9.50 -3.30
C PRO A 210 5.50 -10.57 -4.17
N VAL A 211 6.73 -10.96 -3.84
CA VAL A 211 7.40 -12.04 -4.58
C VAL A 211 6.41 -13.18 -4.59
N ALA A 212 5.64 -13.27 -5.67
CA ALA A 212 4.93 -14.49 -6.00
C ALA A 212 6.02 -15.55 -5.93
N ASP A 213 5.69 -16.74 -5.47
CA ASP A 213 6.64 -17.83 -5.51
C ASP A 213 7.43 -17.76 -6.80
N SER A 214 8.74 -17.69 -6.71
CA SER A 214 9.57 -17.48 -7.89
C SER A 214 10.58 -18.60 -8.05
N ILE A 215 10.85 -18.95 -9.29
CA ILE A 215 11.90 -19.86 -9.69
C ILE A 215 13.02 -19.01 -10.29
N CYS A 216 14.24 -19.14 -9.74
CA CYS A 216 15.38 -18.35 -10.18
C CYS A 216 16.44 -19.25 -10.83
N LEU A 217 16.80 -18.97 -12.08
CA LEU A 217 17.99 -19.51 -12.74
C LEU A 217 19.09 -18.46 -12.61
N ASN A 218 20.05 -18.71 -11.76
CA ASN A 218 21.13 -17.76 -11.49
C ASN A 218 22.36 -18.08 -12.35
N ASN A 219 22.84 -17.06 -13.10
CA ASN A 219 24.06 -17.13 -13.89
C ASN A 219 24.06 -18.28 -14.92
N LEU A 220 22.93 -18.54 -15.59
CA LEU A 220 22.89 -19.48 -16.72
C LEU A 220 23.90 -19.02 -17.77
N GLU A 221 24.86 -19.86 -18.08
CA GLU A 221 25.89 -19.54 -19.06
C GLU A 221 25.39 -19.76 -20.48
N LEU A 222 25.50 -18.72 -21.30
CA LEU A 222 25.08 -18.72 -22.70
C LEU A 222 26.30 -18.38 -23.58
N ASN A 223 26.49 -19.19 -24.62
CA ASN A 223 27.51 -18.93 -25.63
C ASN A 223 26.80 -18.62 -26.96
N CYS A 224 26.84 -17.38 -27.41
CA CYS A 224 26.10 -16.91 -28.57
C CYS A 224 26.86 -15.88 -29.41
N HIS A 225 26.46 -15.76 -30.67
CA HIS A 225 26.98 -14.76 -31.60
C HIS A 225 26.22 -13.44 -31.42
N ILE A 226 26.83 -12.46 -30.72
CA ILE A 226 26.16 -11.20 -30.35
C ILE A 226 27.07 -9.99 -30.43
N GLY A 227 26.55 -8.88 -30.97
CA GLY A 227 27.22 -7.59 -31.04
C GLY A 227 26.83 -6.77 -32.27
N VAL A 228 27.03 -5.44 -32.20
CA VAL A 228 26.68 -4.53 -33.30
C VAL A 228 27.68 -4.68 -34.46
N PRO A 229 29.00 -4.71 -34.27
CA PRO A 229 29.94 -4.99 -35.36
C PRO A 229 29.83 -6.44 -35.84
N GLU A 230 29.95 -6.63 -37.16
CA GLU A 230 29.88 -7.97 -37.76
C GLU A 230 31.08 -8.85 -37.32
N GLU A 231 32.22 -8.25 -37.15
CA GLU A 231 33.43 -8.90 -36.66
C GLU A 231 33.26 -9.44 -35.23
N GLU A 232 32.49 -8.73 -34.39
CA GLU A 232 32.18 -9.16 -33.03
C GLU A 232 31.27 -10.39 -33.03
N ARG A 233 30.29 -10.48 -33.95
CA ARG A 233 29.42 -11.61 -34.11
C ARG A 233 30.07 -12.83 -34.80
N ALA A 234 31.26 -12.69 -35.36
CA ALA A 234 31.94 -13.77 -36.05
C ALA A 234 32.35 -14.92 -35.09
N THR A 235 32.57 -14.64 -33.82
CA THR A 235 32.93 -15.61 -32.79
C THR A 235 31.92 -15.65 -31.67
N PRO A 236 31.62 -16.86 -31.12
CA PRO A 236 30.76 -16.97 -29.96
C PRO A 236 31.31 -16.22 -28.75
N GLN A 237 30.46 -15.52 -28.04
CA GLN A 237 30.78 -14.82 -26.82
C GLN A 237 30.04 -15.42 -25.63
N ARG A 238 30.69 -15.41 -24.49
CA ARG A 238 30.13 -15.83 -23.22
C ARG A 238 29.27 -14.72 -22.65
N LEU A 239 28.00 -15.03 -22.36
CA LEU A 239 27.09 -14.23 -21.54
C LEU A 239 26.71 -15.00 -20.29
N THR A 240 26.16 -14.33 -19.29
CA THR A 240 25.40 -14.96 -18.21
C THR A 240 24.01 -14.37 -18.14
N ALA A 241 23.02 -15.23 -17.90
CA ALA A 241 21.62 -14.86 -17.73
C ALA A 241 21.17 -15.16 -16.29
N THR A 242 20.61 -14.15 -15.63
CA THR A 242 19.82 -14.35 -14.40
C THR A 242 18.36 -14.18 -14.76
N ILE A 243 17.57 -15.23 -14.47
CA ILE A 243 16.18 -15.32 -14.89
C ILE A 243 15.32 -15.60 -13.68
N GLU A 244 14.36 -14.72 -13.41
CA GLU A 244 13.38 -14.88 -12.34
C GLU A 244 11.99 -15.04 -12.95
N LEU A 245 11.30 -16.12 -12.56
CA LEU A 245 10.04 -16.56 -13.13
C LEU A 245 8.97 -16.64 -12.05
N THR A 246 7.80 -16.08 -12.31
CA THR A 246 6.61 -16.36 -11.51
C THR A 246 5.88 -17.55 -12.13
N PRO A 247 5.75 -18.70 -11.43
CA PRO A 247 5.07 -19.87 -11.94
C PRO A 247 3.54 -19.64 -12.06
N PRO A 248 2.81 -20.50 -12.81
CA PRO A 248 1.38 -20.36 -13.04
C PRO A 248 0.51 -20.55 -11.80
N CYS A 249 0.99 -21.21 -10.76
CA CYS A 249 0.32 -21.34 -9.48
C CYS A 249 1.33 -21.23 -8.32
N SER A 250 0.84 -21.05 -7.07
CA SER A 250 1.68 -20.98 -5.88
C SER A 250 2.34 -22.33 -5.57
N PHE A 251 3.48 -22.30 -4.88
CA PHE A 251 4.18 -23.55 -4.46
C PHE A 251 3.29 -24.45 -3.60
N GLU A 252 2.40 -23.86 -2.80
CA GLU A 252 1.41 -24.62 -2.03
C GLU A 252 0.41 -25.38 -2.93
N ALA A 253 0.01 -24.80 -4.05
CA ALA A 253 -0.97 -25.38 -4.98
C ALA A 253 -0.36 -26.34 -6.02
N MET A 254 0.96 -26.51 -6.05
CA MET A 254 1.64 -27.39 -7.02
C MET A 254 1.49 -28.89 -6.71
N GLU A 255 1.23 -29.25 -5.44
CA GLU A 255 1.02 -30.65 -5.00
C GLU A 255 2.13 -31.60 -5.49
N GLU A 256 3.38 -31.13 -5.51
CA GLU A 256 4.56 -31.88 -6.03
C GLU A 256 4.41 -32.35 -7.51
N ASN A 257 3.52 -31.74 -8.27
CA ASN A 257 3.28 -32.12 -9.66
C ASN A 257 4.00 -31.16 -10.63
N ILE A 258 4.95 -31.70 -11.39
CA ILE A 258 5.74 -30.94 -12.38
C ILE A 258 4.85 -30.27 -13.46
N ALA A 259 3.66 -30.78 -13.72
CA ALA A 259 2.72 -30.18 -14.67
C ALA A 259 2.11 -28.86 -14.17
N HIS A 260 2.19 -28.58 -12.89
CA HIS A 260 1.70 -27.36 -12.24
C HIS A 260 2.79 -26.29 -12.04
N THR A 261 4.02 -26.57 -12.45
CA THR A 261 5.16 -25.65 -12.31
C THR A 261 5.92 -25.49 -13.63
N ILE A 262 7.06 -24.83 -13.57
CA ILE A 262 7.96 -24.67 -14.71
C ILE A 262 9.10 -25.68 -14.57
N ASP A 263 9.25 -26.55 -15.56
CA ASP A 263 10.44 -27.39 -15.67
C ASP A 263 11.66 -26.54 -16.02
N TYR A 264 12.36 -26.12 -14.97
CA TYR A 264 13.51 -25.23 -15.12
C TYR A 264 14.71 -25.90 -15.80
N ALA A 265 14.80 -27.25 -15.82
CA ALA A 265 15.85 -27.95 -16.53
C ALA A 265 15.60 -27.88 -18.05
N ALA A 266 14.41 -28.26 -18.50
CA ALA A 266 13.99 -28.13 -19.89
C ALA A 266 14.03 -26.66 -20.36
N LEU A 267 13.66 -25.72 -19.49
CA LEU A 267 13.76 -24.29 -19.80
C LEU A 267 15.22 -23.86 -20.03
N ALA A 268 16.15 -24.22 -19.15
CA ALA A 268 17.55 -23.85 -19.29
C ALA A 268 18.17 -24.37 -20.61
N GLU A 269 17.85 -25.62 -21.00
CA GLU A 269 18.25 -26.18 -22.28
C GLU A 269 17.67 -25.37 -23.44
N ARG A 270 16.37 -25.09 -23.40
CA ARG A 270 15.67 -24.33 -24.46
C ARG A 270 16.20 -22.91 -24.63
N LEU A 271 16.46 -22.21 -23.53
CA LEU A 271 17.06 -20.86 -23.57
C LEU A 271 18.47 -20.87 -24.15
N THR A 272 19.26 -21.90 -23.85
CA THR A 272 20.58 -22.06 -24.42
C THR A 272 20.53 -22.30 -25.92
N GLU A 273 19.64 -23.18 -26.40
CA GLU A 273 19.39 -23.41 -27.82
C GLU A 273 18.94 -22.10 -28.52
N LEU A 274 17.99 -21.39 -27.93
CA LEU A 274 17.46 -20.12 -28.48
C LEU A 274 18.54 -19.04 -28.62
N ALA A 275 19.44 -18.94 -27.65
CA ALA A 275 20.56 -18.01 -27.68
C ALA A 275 21.59 -18.34 -28.75
N GLN A 276 21.72 -19.64 -29.14
CA GLN A 276 22.67 -20.13 -30.13
C GLN A 276 22.07 -20.19 -31.56
N ALA A 277 20.74 -20.17 -31.70
CA ALA A 277 20.06 -20.45 -32.96
C ALA A 277 20.44 -19.47 -34.08
N GLU A 278 20.58 -18.19 -33.76
CA GLU A 278 20.91 -17.13 -34.75
C GLU A 278 21.75 -16.02 -34.11
N PRO A 279 22.65 -15.42 -34.92
CA PRO A 279 23.38 -14.23 -34.48
C PRO A 279 22.43 -13.08 -34.13
N THR A 280 22.64 -12.44 -33.00
CA THR A 280 21.80 -11.32 -32.54
C THR A 280 22.62 -10.03 -32.46
N VAL A 281 22.05 -8.92 -32.95
CA VAL A 281 22.76 -7.63 -32.99
C VAL A 281 22.78 -6.96 -31.63
N LEU A 282 21.62 -6.94 -30.95
CA LEU A 282 21.43 -6.22 -29.69
C LEU A 282 21.16 -7.18 -28.52
N LEU A 283 21.80 -6.89 -27.40
CA LEU A 283 21.62 -7.64 -26.15
C LEU A 283 20.18 -7.56 -25.66
N GLU A 284 19.54 -6.43 -25.85
CA GLU A 284 18.13 -6.15 -25.53
C GLU A 284 17.19 -7.05 -26.31
N THR A 285 17.48 -7.30 -27.60
CA THR A 285 16.69 -8.20 -28.45
C THR A 285 16.78 -9.63 -27.96
N LEU A 286 17.98 -10.09 -27.58
CA LEU A 286 18.15 -11.42 -27.01
C LEU A 286 17.41 -11.56 -25.68
N ALA A 287 17.56 -10.61 -24.77
CA ALA A 287 16.87 -10.61 -23.49
C ALA A 287 15.35 -10.73 -23.67
N HIS A 288 14.79 -9.94 -24.60
CA HIS A 288 13.36 -10.01 -24.91
C HIS A 288 12.94 -11.36 -25.50
N LYS A 289 13.70 -11.93 -26.43
CA LYS A 289 13.42 -13.28 -26.97
C LYS A 289 13.39 -14.35 -25.89
N LEU A 290 14.34 -14.30 -24.95
CA LEU A 290 14.38 -15.24 -23.81
C LEU A 290 13.18 -15.06 -22.87
N ALA A 291 12.78 -13.82 -22.59
CA ALA A 291 11.60 -13.54 -21.77
C ALA A 291 10.31 -14.04 -22.43
N VAL A 292 10.18 -13.86 -23.75
CA VAL A 292 9.04 -14.38 -24.53
C VAL A 292 8.96 -15.90 -24.45
N CYS A 293 10.08 -16.61 -24.58
CA CYS A 293 10.15 -18.06 -24.41
C CYS A 293 9.64 -18.49 -23.03
N CYS A 294 10.12 -17.85 -21.95
CA CYS A 294 9.69 -18.14 -20.59
C CYS A 294 8.17 -18.03 -20.40
N VAL A 295 7.57 -16.98 -20.98
CA VAL A 295 6.15 -16.71 -20.82
C VAL A 295 5.27 -17.56 -21.76
N GLN A 296 5.64 -17.66 -23.04
CA GLN A 296 4.80 -18.29 -24.04
C GLN A 296 5.00 -19.80 -24.15
N GLU A 297 6.24 -20.29 -24.06
CA GLU A 297 6.52 -21.72 -24.21
C GLU A 297 6.44 -22.45 -22.84
N PHE A 298 6.88 -21.80 -21.75
CA PHE A 298 6.94 -22.41 -20.41
C PHE A 298 5.84 -21.92 -19.46
N GLY A 299 4.98 -21.04 -19.89
CA GLY A 299 3.77 -20.67 -19.15
C GLY A 299 4.00 -19.79 -17.91
N ALA A 300 5.18 -19.17 -17.77
CA ALA A 300 5.41 -18.21 -16.69
C ALA A 300 4.38 -17.08 -16.73
N VAL A 301 3.85 -16.69 -15.57
CA VAL A 301 2.97 -15.50 -15.44
C VAL A 301 3.78 -14.23 -15.66
N GLN A 302 5.02 -14.23 -15.15
CA GLN A 302 5.98 -13.16 -15.34
C GLN A 302 7.38 -13.75 -15.50
N ALA A 303 8.19 -13.14 -16.36
CA ALA A 303 9.60 -13.45 -16.50
C ALA A 303 10.43 -12.16 -16.47
N SER A 304 11.43 -12.12 -15.59
CA SER A 304 12.48 -11.10 -15.56
C SER A 304 13.76 -11.73 -16.06
N VAL A 305 14.35 -11.19 -17.10
CA VAL A 305 15.60 -11.69 -17.70
C VAL A 305 16.64 -10.57 -17.65
N GLU A 306 17.76 -10.86 -16.99
CA GLU A 306 18.93 -9.98 -16.94
C GLU A 306 20.12 -10.68 -17.59
N LEU A 307 20.67 -10.07 -18.66
CA LEU A 307 21.82 -10.56 -19.39
C LEU A 307 23.06 -9.75 -19.09
N HIS A 308 24.17 -10.40 -18.81
CA HIS A 308 25.48 -9.78 -18.61
C HIS A 308 26.42 -10.14 -19.73
N LYS A 309 27.07 -9.13 -20.30
CA LYS A 309 28.11 -9.24 -21.34
C LYS A 309 29.45 -8.71 -20.81
N PHE A 310 30.54 -9.44 -21.08
CA PHE A 310 31.88 -9.20 -20.53
C PHE A 310 32.85 -8.73 -21.62
N ILE A 311 32.65 -7.53 -22.14
CA ILE A 311 33.41 -7.04 -23.30
C ILE A 311 34.28 -5.81 -23.00
N LEU A 312 33.94 -5.01 -22.03
CA LEU A 312 34.65 -3.78 -21.73
C LEU A 312 35.62 -3.98 -20.57
N PRO A 313 36.94 -3.77 -20.78
CA PRO A 313 37.93 -4.01 -19.73
C PRO A 313 37.81 -3.09 -18.51
N GLN A 314 37.07 -1.98 -18.64
CA GLN A 314 36.83 -1.02 -17.56
C GLN A 314 35.64 -1.40 -16.68
N LEU A 315 34.83 -2.35 -17.09
CA LEU A 315 33.61 -2.78 -16.39
C LEU A 315 33.68 -4.28 -16.07
N SER A 316 33.10 -4.67 -14.95
CA SER A 316 32.91 -6.09 -14.62
C SER A 316 31.97 -6.77 -15.63
N SER A 317 30.92 -6.09 -16.06
CA SER A 317 30.01 -6.50 -17.13
C SER A 317 29.15 -5.32 -17.58
N THR A 318 28.55 -5.42 -18.77
CA THR A 318 27.40 -4.58 -19.20
C THR A 318 26.16 -5.44 -19.08
N ALA A 319 25.13 -4.93 -18.44
CA ALA A 319 23.88 -5.66 -18.23
C ALA A 319 22.69 -4.98 -18.90
N VAL A 320 21.75 -5.77 -19.42
CA VAL A 320 20.42 -5.36 -19.83
C VAL A 320 19.38 -6.20 -19.11
N ARG A 321 18.27 -5.58 -18.72
CA ARG A 321 17.17 -6.26 -18.04
C ARG A 321 15.86 -5.98 -18.75
N THR A 322 15.05 -7.02 -18.91
CA THR A 322 13.67 -6.91 -19.40
C THR A 322 12.72 -7.68 -18.47
N VAL A 323 11.48 -7.22 -18.40
CA VAL A 323 10.41 -7.91 -17.69
C VAL A 323 9.23 -8.08 -18.65
N LEU A 324 8.72 -9.29 -18.77
CA LEU A 324 7.55 -9.61 -19.56
C LEU A 324 6.49 -10.25 -18.66
N ILE A 325 5.25 -9.77 -18.79
CA ILE A 325 4.08 -10.30 -18.07
C ILE A 325 3.16 -10.92 -19.10
N ARG A 326 2.59 -12.08 -18.76
CA ARG A 326 1.60 -12.76 -19.59
C ARG A 326 0.35 -11.88 -19.69
N SER A 327 -0.03 -11.51 -20.89
CA SER A 327 -1.26 -10.74 -21.18
C SER A 327 -2.52 -11.58 -21.05
#